data_8f1acfaa8c855dee3eba0b7637d52cbf
#
_entry.id   8f1acfaa8c855dee3eba0b7637d52cbf
#
_cell.length_a   1.000
_cell.length_b   1.000
_cell.length_c   1.000
_cell.angle_alpha   90.00
_cell.angle_beta   90.00
_cell.angle_gamma   90.00
#
_symmetry.space_group_name_H-M   'P 1'
#
loop_
_entity.id
_entity.type
_entity.pdbx_description
1 polymer ?
#
loop_
_entity_poly.entity_id
_entity_poly.type
_entity_poly.pdbx_seq_one_letter_code
_entity_poly.pdbx_strand_id
1 'polypeptide(L)'
;MSPWRRFARGLATRQNLPILLAATLLAVAVWLPPITLQRPTYQYLVTFDVTQSMEVDDQTLAGSAVSRLTFARAAAREALGRMPCGSKVGWAIFADYRVLPLVLPIEVCENYDALLASLDRIDGKMRWANASNIGKGATWAVRSARAIGKETRVVFF
;
A
#
# COMPACT_ATOMS: atom_id res chain seq x y z
N MET A 1 -56.96 1.59 -32.61
CA MET A 1 -56.15 1.31 -31.39
C MET A 1 -54.71 1.09 -31.83
N SER A 2 -53.81 1.95 -31.37
CA SER A 2 -52.41 1.95 -31.89
C SER A 2 -51.65 0.64 -31.49
N PRO A 3 -50.81 0.12 -32.36
CA PRO A 3 -50.05 -1.13 -32.11
C PRO A 3 -49.19 -1.10 -30.84
N TRP A 4 -48.79 0.08 -30.41
CA TRP A 4 -48.01 0.33 -29.21
C TRP A 4 -48.74 -0.05 -27.90
N ARG A 5 -50.08 0.07 -27.83
CA ARG A 5 -50.86 -0.31 -26.65
C ARG A 5 -50.98 -1.83 -26.49
N ARG A 6 -50.86 -2.60 -27.56
CA ARG A 6 -50.81 -4.08 -27.51
C ARG A 6 -49.47 -4.60 -27.04
N PHE A 7 -48.40 -3.94 -27.47
CA PHE A 7 -47.03 -4.28 -27.04
C PHE A 7 -46.83 -4.04 -25.54
N ALA A 8 -47.31 -2.92 -25.03
CA ALA A 8 -47.19 -2.57 -23.61
C ALA A 8 -47.96 -3.53 -22.67
N ARG A 9 -49.12 -4.07 -23.13
CA ARG A 9 -49.89 -5.05 -22.34
C ARG A 9 -49.28 -6.44 -22.33
N GLY A 10 -48.56 -6.84 -23.37
CA GLY A 10 -47.83 -8.13 -23.40
C GLY A 10 -46.58 -8.17 -22.52
N LEU A 11 -45.95 -7.01 -22.31
CA LEU A 11 -44.79 -6.87 -21.43
C LEU A 11 -45.16 -6.88 -19.92
N ALA A 12 -46.38 -6.53 -19.57
CA ALA A 12 -46.86 -6.42 -18.17
C ALA A 12 -47.47 -7.72 -17.63
N THR A 13 -47.22 -8.89 -18.27
CA THR A 13 -47.67 -10.17 -17.71
C THR A 13 -46.84 -10.52 -16.47
N ARG A 14 -47.46 -11.18 -15.49
CA ARG A 14 -46.84 -11.60 -14.21
C ARG A 14 -45.51 -12.37 -14.43
N GLN A 15 -45.41 -13.08 -15.55
CA GLN A 15 -44.20 -13.83 -15.93
C GLN A 15 -43.01 -12.93 -16.34
N ASN A 16 -43.27 -11.73 -16.88
CA ASN A 16 -42.27 -10.80 -17.38
C ASN A 16 -41.84 -9.76 -16.32
N LEU A 17 -42.55 -9.72 -15.19
CA LEU A 17 -42.26 -8.78 -14.09
C LEU A 17 -40.80 -8.84 -13.59
N PRO A 18 -40.18 -10.01 -13.35
CA PRO A 18 -38.79 -10.07 -12.92
C PRO A 18 -37.82 -9.57 -13.99
N ILE A 19 -38.11 -9.80 -15.27
CA ILE A 19 -37.27 -9.34 -16.38
C ILE A 19 -37.34 -7.82 -16.51
N LEU A 20 -38.54 -7.25 -16.39
CA LEU A 20 -38.73 -5.79 -16.41
C LEU A 20 -38.07 -5.13 -15.21
N LEU A 21 -38.14 -5.75 -14.03
CA LEU A 21 -37.47 -5.25 -12.83
C LEU A 21 -35.95 -5.27 -13.01
N ALA A 22 -35.39 -6.37 -13.51
CA ALA A 22 -33.97 -6.49 -13.78
C ALA A 22 -33.47 -5.48 -14.82
N ALA A 23 -34.22 -5.30 -15.90
CA ALA A 23 -33.90 -4.31 -16.94
C ALA A 23 -33.95 -2.87 -16.40
N THR A 24 -34.92 -2.57 -15.54
CA THR A 24 -35.04 -1.26 -14.90
C THR A 24 -33.88 -1.02 -13.93
N LEU A 25 -33.52 -2.01 -13.12
CA LEU A 25 -32.37 -1.92 -12.20
C LEU A 25 -31.05 -1.73 -12.95
N LEU A 26 -30.86 -2.45 -14.07
CA LEU A 26 -29.69 -2.27 -14.93
C LEU A 26 -29.64 -0.87 -15.54
N ALA A 27 -30.77 -0.38 -16.06
CA ALA A 27 -30.85 0.95 -16.60
C ALA A 27 -30.54 2.02 -15.55
N VAL A 28 -31.08 1.87 -14.33
CA VAL A 28 -30.79 2.77 -13.19
C VAL A 28 -29.32 2.69 -12.81
N ALA A 29 -28.73 1.50 -12.77
CA ALA A 29 -27.30 1.32 -12.43
C ALA A 29 -26.35 2.01 -13.43
N VAL A 30 -26.72 2.04 -14.71
CA VAL A 30 -25.93 2.73 -15.77
C VAL A 30 -26.04 4.26 -15.63
N TRP A 31 -27.17 4.76 -15.14
CA TRP A 31 -27.42 6.20 -14.98
C TRP A 31 -26.97 6.76 -13.64
N LEU A 32 -26.72 5.89 -12.65
CA LEU A 32 -26.19 6.33 -11.36
C LEU A 32 -24.75 6.80 -11.51
N PRO A 33 -24.38 7.98 -10.99
CA PRO A 33 -23.00 8.42 -10.99
C PRO A 33 -22.15 7.43 -10.16
N PRO A 34 -20.88 7.21 -10.51
CA PRO A 34 -20.00 6.34 -9.77
C PRO A 34 -19.90 6.82 -8.31
N ILE A 35 -20.23 5.94 -7.38
CA ILE A 35 -20.08 6.22 -5.95
C ILE A 35 -18.60 6.17 -5.63
N THR A 36 -17.99 7.33 -5.39
CA THR A 36 -16.63 7.42 -4.90
C THR A 36 -16.59 6.99 -3.43
N LEU A 37 -16.27 5.73 -3.17
CA LEU A 37 -15.94 5.30 -1.81
C LEU A 37 -14.61 5.96 -1.41
N GLN A 38 -14.66 6.85 -0.43
CA GLN A 38 -13.44 7.38 0.19
C GLN A 38 -12.80 6.25 1.00
N ARG A 39 -11.71 5.70 0.48
CA ARG A 39 -10.87 4.77 1.25
C ARG A 39 -9.84 5.58 2.02
N PRO A 40 -9.56 5.23 3.29
CA PRO A 40 -8.48 5.87 4.03
C PRO A 40 -7.16 5.61 3.31
N THR A 41 -6.48 6.67 2.93
CA THR A 41 -5.14 6.62 2.35
C THR A 41 -4.12 6.97 3.41
N TYR A 42 -2.94 6.37 3.33
CA TYR A 42 -1.87 6.52 4.31
C TYR A 42 -0.58 6.94 3.62
N GLN A 43 0.26 7.65 4.36
CA GLN A 43 1.59 8.00 3.90
C GLN A 43 2.62 7.48 4.92
N TYR A 44 3.52 6.60 4.47
CA TYR A 44 4.52 5.97 5.31
C TYR A 44 5.93 6.23 4.80
N LEU A 45 6.84 6.49 5.74
CA LEU A 45 8.28 6.37 5.56
C LEU A 45 8.73 5.14 6.35
N VAL A 46 9.06 4.07 5.65
CA VAL A 46 9.55 2.82 6.26
C VAL A 46 11.06 2.91 6.34
N THR A 47 11.59 2.81 7.55
CA THR A 47 13.01 2.94 7.86
C THR A 47 13.57 1.58 8.28
N PHE A 48 14.58 1.10 7.57
CA PHE A 48 15.27 -0.16 7.84
C PHE A 48 16.57 0.11 8.55
N ASP A 49 16.78 -0.54 9.69
CA ASP A 49 18.12 -0.66 10.26
C ASP A 49 18.98 -1.54 9.34
N VAL A 50 20.12 -1.04 8.92
CA VAL A 50 21.07 -1.78 8.06
C VAL A 50 22.38 -2.08 8.79
N THR A 51 22.41 -1.96 10.12
CA THR A 51 23.59 -2.28 10.91
C THR A 51 23.86 -3.78 10.95
N GLN A 52 25.06 -4.17 11.38
CA GLN A 52 25.50 -5.57 11.36
C GLN A 52 24.58 -6.52 12.12
N SER A 53 23.89 -6.05 13.17
CA SER A 53 22.92 -6.86 13.92
C SER A 53 21.71 -7.31 13.08
N MET A 54 21.44 -6.65 11.98
CA MET A 54 20.36 -7.03 11.03
C MET A 54 20.79 -8.12 10.04
N GLU A 55 22.06 -8.47 9.99
CA GLU A 55 22.60 -9.57 9.16
C GLU A 55 22.57 -10.94 9.88
N VAL A 56 22.10 -11.00 11.13
CA VAL A 56 21.98 -12.25 11.88
C VAL A 56 20.81 -13.09 11.37
N ASP A 57 21.06 -14.36 11.06
CA ASP A 57 20.09 -15.31 10.53
C ASP A 57 19.29 -16.00 11.66
N ASP A 58 18.53 -15.24 12.43
CA ASP A 58 17.71 -15.70 13.55
C ASP A 58 16.19 -15.62 13.28
N GLN A 59 15.82 -15.23 12.08
CA GLN A 59 14.42 -15.19 11.65
C GLN A 59 14.12 -16.39 10.74
N THR A 60 12.84 -16.78 10.66
CA THR A 60 12.39 -17.86 9.78
C THR A 60 11.41 -17.33 8.75
N LEU A 61 11.69 -17.58 7.47
CA LEU A 61 10.82 -17.25 6.37
C LEU A 61 10.63 -18.48 5.47
N ALA A 62 9.38 -18.91 5.27
CA ALA A 62 9.03 -20.09 4.51
C ALA A 62 9.82 -21.37 4.93
N GLY A 63 10.12 -21.54 6.22
CA GLY A 63 10.83 -22.69 6.77
C GLY A 63 12.37 -22.61 6.68
N SER A 64 12.94 -21.53 6.14
CA SER A 64 14.38 -21.30 6.05
C SER A 64 14.82 -20.18 6.99
N ALA A 65 16.01 -20.34 7.60
CA ALA A 65 16.63 -19.27 8.37
C ALA A 65 17.04 -18.12 7.43
N VAL A 66 16.72 -16.89 7.83
CA VAL A 66 17.04 -15.68 7.06
C VAL A 66 17.48 -14.57 8.00
N SER A 67 18.20 -13.59 7.44
CA SER A 67 18.60 -12.41 8.21
C SER A 67 17.39 -11.55 8.59
N ARG A 68 17.54 -10.83 9.70
CA ARG A 68 16.50 -9.87 10.17
C ARG A 68 16.15 -8.86 9.10
N LEU A 69 17.13 -8.37 8.35
CA LEU A 69 16.91 -7.44 7.25
C LEU A 69 16.09 -8.08 6.12
N THR A 70 16.39 -9.34 5.78
CA THR A 70 15.61 -10.09 4.78
C THR A 70 14.18 -10.29 5.24
N PHE A 71 13.96 -10.62 6.50
CA PHE A 71 12.65 -10.76 7.10
C PHE A 71 11.87 -9.42 7.08
N ALA A 72 12.51 -8.31 7.47
CA ALA A 72 11.92 -6.98 7.46
C ALA A 72 11.50 -6.55 6.03
N ARG A 73 12.34 -6.82 5.02
CA ARG A 73 11.98 -6.56 3.62
C ARG A 73 10.80 -7.40 3.15
N ALA A 74 10.73 -8.68 3.54
CA ALA A 74 9.60 -9.54 3.21
C ALA A 74 8.29 -9.03 3.84
N ALA A 75 8.35 -8.62 5.11
CA ALA A 75 7.21 -8.01 5.81
C ALA A 75 6.75 -6.69 5.14
N ALA A 76 7.69 -5.84 4.75
CA ALA A 76 7.39 -4.61 4.03
C ALA A 76 6.76 -4.88 2.65
N ARG A 77 7.25 -5.88 1.91
CA ARG A 77 6.69 -6.33 0.64
C ARG A 77 5.24 -6.80 0.80
N GLU A 78 4.97 -7.62 1.80
CA GLU A 78 3.64 -8.11 2.10
C GLU A 78 2.69 -6.98 2.48
N ALA A 79 3.14 -6.05 3.32
CA ALA A 79 2.37 -4.88 3.72
C ALA A 79 2.06 -3.98 2.51
N LEU A 80 3.03 -3.76 1.61
CA LEU A 80 2.85 -2.97 0.38
C LEU A 80 1.73 -3.54 -0.50
N GLY A 81 1.68 -4.88 -0.67
CA GLY A 81 0.64 -5.55 -1.46
C GLY A 81 -0.77 -5.47 -0.89
N ARG A 82 -0.90 -5.08 0.38
CA ARG A 82 -2.19 -4.92 1.08
C ARG A 82 -2.64 -3.45 1.19
N MET A 83 -1.81 -2.51 0.75
CA MET A 83 -2.13 -1.08 0.88
C MET A 83 -3.16 -0.65 -0.16
N PRO A 84 -4.14 0.18 0.22
CA PRO A 84 -5.09 0.73 -0.73
C PRO A 84 -4.41 1.73 -1.67
N CYS A 85 -4.82 1.72 -2.94
CA CYS A 85 -4.41 2.72 -3.92
C CYS A 85 -4.69 4.14 -3.40
N GLY A 86 -3.82 5.08 -3.77
CA GLY A 86 -3.79 6.43 -3.21
C GLY A 86 -2.90 6.56 -1.97
N SER A 87 -2.52 5.44 -1.32
CA SER A 87 -1.51 5.46 -0.25
C SER A 87 -0.12 5.70 -0.81
N LYS A 88 0.76 6.30 -0.01
CA LYS A 88 2.14 6.62 -0.40
C LYS A 88 3.12 5.92 0.52
N VAL A 89 4.15 5.32 -0.05
CA VAL A 89 5.22 4.65 0.69
C VAL A 89 6.57 5.12 0.18
N GLY A 90 7.47 5.34 1.11
CA GLY A 90 8.88 5.62 0.85
C GLY A 90 9.77 4.76 1.75
N TRP A 91 11.02 4.63 1.34
CA TRP A 91 12.03 3.84 2.04
C TRP A 91 13.13 4.73 2.58
N ALA A 92 13.59 4.44 3.77
CA ALA A 92 14.77 5.02 4.38
C ALA A 92 15.63 3.94 5.00
N ILE A 93 16.91 4.21 5.18
CA ILE A 93 17.82 3.36 5.92
C ILE A 93 18.37 4.11 7.13
N PHE A 94 18.72 3.34 8.15
CA PHE A 94 19.25 3.83 9.40
C PHE A 94 20.56 3.12 9.75
N ALA A 95 21.53 3.89 10.20
CA ALA A 95 22.73 3.40 10.87
C ALA A 95 23.24 4.49 11.83
N ASP A 96 23.88 4.09 12.91
CA ASP A 96 24.36 4.94 14.00
C ASP A 96 23.18 5.74 14.63
N TYR A 97 23.00 7.01 14.29
CA TYR A 97 21.92 7.85 14.78
C TYR A 97 21.19 8.60 13.65
N ARG A 98 21.56 8.34 12.40
CA ARG A 98 21.04 9.06 11.22
C ARG A 98 20.13 8.19 10.38
N VAL A 99 19.17 8.83 9.75
CA VAL A 99 18.26 8.21 8.77
C VAL A 99 18.52 8.87 7.42
N LEU A 100 18.67 8.06 6.39
CA LEU A 100 18.84 8.49 5.02
C LEU A 100 17.62 8.02 4.20
N PRO A 101 16.73 8.92 3.76
CA PRO A 101 15.68 8.58 2.82
C PRO A 101 16.28 8.16 1.48
N LEU A 102 15.90 6.99 0.97
CA LEU A 102 16.30 6.47 -0.33
C LEU A 102 15.24 6.76 -1.39
N VAL A 103 13.98 6.60 -1.01
CA VAL A 103 12.82 6.87 -1.85
C VAL A 103 11.84 7.66 -1.02
N LEU A 104 11.46 8.84 -1.51
CA LEU A 104 10.39 9.62 -0.89
C LEU A 104 9.05 8.91 -1.08
N PRO A 105 8.05 9.15 -0.20
CA PRO A 105 6.75 8.53 -0.34
C PRO A 105 6.09 8.85 -1.69
N ILE A 106 5.92 7.82 -2.52
CA ILE A 106 5.25 7.85 -3.81
C ILE A 106 4.00 6.97 -3.77
N GLU A 107 3.05 7.22 -4.64
CA GLU A 107 1.80 6.46 -4.72
C GLU A 107 2.07 4.99 -5.03
N VAL A 108 1.38 4.09 -4.29
CA VAL A 108 1.69 2.66 -4.29
C VAL A 108 1.27 1.97 -5.59
N CYS A 109 0.04 2.18 -6.06
CA CYS A 109 -0.48 1.41 -7.20
C CYS A 109 0.17 1.80 -8.53
N GLU A 110 0.44 3.09 -8.72
CA GLU A 110 1.09 3.59 -9.93
C GLU A 110 2.58 3.22 -9.99
N ASN A 111 3.22 3.03 -8.82
CA ASN A 111 4.67 2.82 -8.71
C ASN A 111 5.03 1.50 -8.05
N TYR A 112 4.13 0.51 -8.07
CA TYR A 112 4.28 -0.73 -7.32
C TYR A 112 5.58 -1.47 -7.65
N ASP A 113 5.87 -1.69 -8.93
CA ASP A 113 7.07 -2.41 -9.37
C ASP A 113 8.35 -1.63 -9.06
N ALA A 114 8.33 -0.31 -9.17
CA ALA A 114 9.47 0.54 -8.82
C ALA A 114 9.74 0.51 -7.31
N LEU A 115 8.68 0.52 -6.49
CA LEU A 115 8.80 0.37 -5.04
C LEU A 115 9.39 -1.00 -4.66
N LEU A 116 8.91 -2.08 -5.28
CA LEU A 116 9.47 -3.41 -5.05
C LEU A 116 10.94 -3.51 -5.47
N ALA A 117 11.27 -3.04 -6.67
CA ALA A 117 12.64 -3.05 -7.16
C ALA A 117 13.59 -2.23 -6.29
N SER A 118 13.12 -1.11 -5.73
CA SER A 118 13.89 -0.28 -4.81
C SER A 118 14.06 -0.94 -3.43
N LEU A 119 13.01 -1.61 -2.92
CA LEU A 119 13.06 -2.37 -1.68
C LEU A 119 14.11 -3.52 -1.75
N ASP A 120 14.17 -4.19 -2.89
CA ASP A 120 15.12 -5.31 -3.10
C ASP A 120 16.59 -4.88 -3.11
N ARG A 121 16.85 -3.62 -3.39
CA ARG A 121 18.22 -3.06 -3.36
C ARG A 121 18.70 -2.71 -1.95
N ILE A 122 17.80 -2.64 -0.97
CA ILE A 122 18.19 -2.33 0.40
C ILE A 122 18.96 -3.53 0.97
N ASP A 123 20.24 -3.35 1.27
CA ASP A 123 21.10 -4.38 1.84
C ASP A 123 22.05 -3.82 2.91
N GLY A 124 22.69 -4.72 3.66
CA GLY A 124 23.63 -4.34 4.71
C GLY A 124 24.89 -3.62 4.22
N LYS A 125 25.21 -3.64 2.91
CA LYS A 125 26.34 -2.91 2.33
C LYS A 125 26.10 -1.40 2.30
N MET A 126 24.84 -0.98 2.44
CA MET A 126 24.48 0.44 2.50
C MET A 126 24.82 1.09 3.85
N ARG A 127 25.24 0.31 4.86
CA ARG A 127 25.61 0.84 6.18
C ARG A 127 26.87 1.70 6.10
N TRP A 128 26.84 2.81 6.80
CA TRP A 128 28.00 3.70 7.00
C TRP A 128 28.58 3.59 8.41
N ALA A 129 27.94 2.86 9.31
CA ALA A 129 28.36 2.59 10.67
C ALA A 129 27.76 1.28 11.17
N ASN A 130 28.43 0.63 12.14
CA ASN A 130 27.96 -0.61 12.76
C ASN A 130 27.19 -0.37 14.08
N ALA A 131 27.25 0.85 14.61
CA ALA A 131 26.50 1.20 15.80
C ALA A 131 25.03 1.53 15.44
N SER A 132 24.12 1.26 16.36
CA SER A 132 22.74 1.69 16.27
C SER A 132 22.30 2.38 17.55
N ASN A 133 22.05 3.70 17.48
CA ASN A 133 21.41 4.45 18.55
C ASN A 133 19.93 4.64 18.20
N ILE A 134 19.13 3.61 18.51
CA ILE A 134 17.72 3.51 18.09
C ILE A 134 16.92 4.74 18.52
N GLY A 135 17.11 5.25 19.74
CA GLY A 135 16.39 6.42 20.25
C GLY A 135 16.64 7.68 19.43
N LYS A 136 17.90 7.95 19.08
CA LYS A 136 18.25 9.06 18.18
C LYS A 136 17.78 8.80 16.75
N GLY A 137 17.95 7.56 16.24
CA GLY A 137 17.49 7.15 14.93
C GLY A 137 15.99 7.33 14.75
N ALA A 138 15.18 6.87 15.68
CA ALA A 138 13.73 7.06 15.66
C ALA A 138 13.36 8.55 15.66
N THR A 139 14.06 9.36 16.47
CA THR A 139 13.85 10.83 16.48
C THR A 139 14.17 11.43 15.10
N TRP A 140 15.25 11.00 14.46
CA TRP A 140 15.62 11.44 13.11
C TRP A 140 14.60 10.98 12.06
N ALA A 141 14.12 9.73 12.13
CA ALA A 141 13.09 9.20 11.25
C ALA A 141 11.82 10.05 11.31
N VAL A 142 11.35 10.37 12.52
CA VAL A 142 10.17 11.22 12.73
C VAL A 142 10.39 12.64 12.19
N ARG A 143 11.58 13.23 12.41
CA ARG A 143 11.92 14.55 11.85
C ARG A 143 11.92 14.53 10.33
N SER A 144 12.54 13.51 9.72
CA SER A 144 12.57 13.33 8.26
C SER A 144 11.16 13.15 7.70
N ALA A 145 10.34 12.33 8.33
CA ALA A 145 8.95 12.13 7.92
C ALA A 145 8.13 13.44 7.99
N ARG A 146 8.27 14.21 9.05
CA ARG A 146 7.59 15.52 9.20
C ARG A 146 8.05 16.55 8.18
N ALA A 147 9.33 16.52 7.78
CA ALA A 147 9.85 17.37 6.73
C ALA A 147 9.29 17.02 5.33
N ILE A 148 8.98 15.73 5.11
CA ILE A 148 8.32 15.25 3.88
C ILE A 148 6.84 15.65 3.86
N GLY A 149 6.14 15.51 4.99
CA GLY A 149 4.74 15.88 5.11
C GLY A 149 4.19 15.62 6.52
N LYS A 150 3.28 16.48 6.99
CA LYS A 150 2.71 16.38 8.35
C LYS A 150 1.98 15.06 8.60
N GLU A 151 1.42 14.46 7.55
CA GLU A 151 0.67 13.19 7.60
C GLU A 151 1.56 11.95 7.46
N THR A 152 2.88 12.15 7.25
CA THR A 152 3.80 11.02 7.05
C THR A 152 4.05 10.31 8.37
N ARG A 153 3.73 9.04 8.42
CA ARG A 153 3.97 8.13 9.54
C ARG A 153 5.26 7.38 9.34
N VAL A 154 5.92 7.03 10.44
CA VAL A 154 7.16 6.25 10.40
C VAL A 154 6.87 4.81 10.83
N VAL A 155 7.41 3.87 10.07
CA VAL A 155 7.58 2.47 10.48
C VAL A 155 9.07 2.22 10.57
N PHE A 156 9.53 1.68 11.68
CA PHE A 156 10.95 1.45 11.96
C PHE A 156 11.17 -0.05 12.21
N PHE A 157 12.06 -0.66 11.44
CA PHE A 157 12.47 -2.06 11.54
C PHE A 157 13.89 -2.17 12.07
#